data_81e34a14dc380cbf83a160dd8554cae0
#
_entry.id   81e34a14dc380cbf83a160dd8554cae0
#
_cell.length_a   1.000
_cell.length_b   1.000
_cell.length_c   1.000
_cell.angle_alpha   90.00
_cell.angle_beta   90.00
_cell.angle_gamma   90.00
#
_symmetry.space_group_name_H-M   'P 1'
#
loop_
_entity.id
_entity.type
_entity.pdbx_description
1 polymer ?
#
loop_
_entity_poly.entity_id
_entity_poly.type
_entity_poly.pdbx_seq_one_letter_code
_entity_poly.pdbx_strand_id
1 'polypeptide(L)'
;MASDAQPASNGEVSIDSYDLMPKLAANLDRHMVFPLLEFTASQLVDEESNVVKDEKKMREITQAKFELLKKTDMTDYVANLYCELEGLKEPPVEFADKKQKVFSQLEKYEQETAKITELLQRDDVINNLRSDKVANLEFLKREHEVTIEMVDALYDFGNLQYSCGNYADASEVLHRFRVLSTDNDKVAYATWGRLACETLTMNWESAMEEVQKVRESIDSRLANNPLAQLEHRTALIHWALFPLFNFEKAREPILELFFNAGFINTIQANCPWILRYLAVAVITGRGRSKNQGIQQKQMKDIVRIVKQESYEYQDPVTRFVHALCVDFDFEEAQHQLVLAEEVLRRDFFLLGTADDFVDAARHLIFESYCKIHSRITLKDLSARLGLNKDDAEKWIVNLIRDTRLDAKIDYQEGTVVMNHPPSSVYQQVIERTKGGFFRTQVLSAAVAR
;
A
#
# COMPACT_ATOMS: atom_id res chain seq x y z
N MET A 1 -11.18 -45.13 15.57
CA MET A 1 -11.45 -44.18 16.67
C MET A 1 -11.30 -42.80 16.07
N ALA A 2 -12.41 -42.25 15.64
CA ALA A 2 -12.47 -40.87 15.13
C ALA A 2 -12.55 -39.96 16.36
N SER A 3 -11.60 -39.02 16.49
CA SER A 3 -11.65 -37.98 17.50
C SER A 3 -12.46 -36.80 16.95
N ASP A 4 -13.61 -36.59 17.55
CA ASP A 4 -14.48 -35.43 17.38
C ASP A 4 -13.69 -34.17 17.71
N ALA A 5 -13.33 -33.41 16.67
CA ALA A 5 -12.89 -32.03 16.82
C ALA A 5 -14.15 -31.17 17.02
N GLN A 6 -14.41 -30.76 18.25
CA GLN A 6 -15.43 -29.76 18.59
C GLN A 6 -15.10 -28.43 17.84
N PRO A 7 -16.12 -27.74 17.30
CA PRO A 7 -15.91 -26.40 16.76
C PRO A 7 -15.52 -25.45 17.90
N ALA A 8 -14.47 -24.69 17.70
CA ALA A 8 -13.99 -23.70 18.65
C ALA A 8 -15.12 -22.71 18.97
N SER A 9 -15.37 -22.51 20.25
CA SER A 9 -16.28 -21.52 20.82
C SER A 9 -16.03 -20.14 20.21
N ASN A 10 -17.12 -19.45 19.81
CA ASN A 10 -17.16 -18.03 19.50
C ASN A 10 -16.73 -17.19 20.72
N GLY A 11 -15.42 -17.11 20.98
CA GLY A 11 -14.84 -16.04 21.77
C GLY A 11 -14.85 -14.80 20.89
N GLU A 12 -15.36 -13.67 21.37
CA GLU A 12 -15.23 -12.35 20.75
C GLU A 12 -13.74 -12.13 20.47
N VAL A 13 -13.36 -12.23 19.22
CA VAL A 13 -11.97 -11.99 18.80
C VAL A 13 -11.74 -10.51 18.99
N SER A 14 -10.84 -10.14 19.90
CA SER A 14 -10.49 -8.73 20.13
C SER A 14 -10.03 -8.11 18.81
N ILE A 15 -10.55 -6.92 18.50
CA ILE A 15 -10.18 -6.17 17.30
C ILE A 15 -8.68 -5.91 17.26
N ASP A 16 -8.05 -5.79 18.41
CA ASP A 16 -6.59 -5.60 18.53
C ASP A 16 -5.79 -6.78 17.92
N SER A 17 -6.40 -7.99 17.78
CA SER A 17 -5.74 -9.13 17.14
C SER A 17 -5.56 -8.95 15.63
N TYR A 18 -6.29 -8.03 15.02
CA TYR A 18 -6.20 -7.68 13.61
C TYR A 18 -5.25 -6.53 13.32
N ASP A 19 -4.52 -6.03 14.33
CA ASP A 19 -3.50 -5.01 14.13
C ASP A 19 -2.34 -5.56 13.29
N LEU A 20 -2.06 -4.89 12.17
CA LEU A 20 -0.97 -5.24 11.25
C LEU A 20 0.29 -4.40 11.45
N MET A 21 0.26 -3.43 12.37
CA MET A 21 1.38 -2.52 12.61
C MET A 21 2.72 -3.23 12.80
N PRO A 22 2.85 -4.28 13.64
CA PRO A 22 4.12 -4.96 13.85
C PRO A 22 4.65 -5.65 12.58
N LYS A 23 3.74 -6.18 11.74
CA LYS A 23 4.09 -6.86 10.48
C LYS A 23 4.51 -5.85 9.39
N LEU A 24 3.87 -4.69 9.34
CA LEU A 24 4.21 -3.62 8.43
C LEU A 24 5.56 -2.99 8.80
N ALA A 25 5.74 -2.65 10.08
CA ALA A 25 6.94 -2.01 10.60
C ALA A 25 8.22 -2.84 10.33
N ALA A 26 8.12 -4.17 10.33
CA ALA A 26 9.25 -5.05 10.03
C ALA A 26 9.80 -4.90 8.60
N ASN A 27 8.97 -4.43 7.66
CA ASN A 27 9.32 -4.30 6.24
C ASN A 27 9.48 -2.84 5.78
N LEU A 28 9.36 -1.89 6.69
CA LEU A 28 9.51 -0.46 6.44
C LEU A 28 10.85 0.05 6.98
N ASP A 29 11.35 1.14 6.39
CA ASP A 29 12.46 1.86 6.96
C ASP A 29 12.05 2.55 8.28
N ARG A 30 13.00 2.78 9.17
CA ARG A 30 12.76 3.36 10.51
C ARG A 30 12.05 4.70 10.44
N HIS A 31 12.44 5.56 9.49
CA HIS A 31 11.82 6.86 9.30
C HIS A 31 10.39 6.74 8.80
N MET A 32 10.08 5.70 7.99
CA MET A 32 8.72 5.44 7.48
C MET A 32 7.79 4.80 8.53
N VAL A 33 8.33 4.14 9.55
CA VAL A 33 7.54 3.61 10.67
C VAL A 33 7.06 4.73 11.59
N PHE A 34 7.77 5.85 11.63
CA PHE A 34 7.48 6.97 12.54
C PHE A 34 6.06 7.55 12.35
N PRO A 35 5.58 7.88 11.13
CA PRO A 35 4.20 8.34 10.91
C PRO A 35 3.14 7.34 11.40
N LEU A 36 3.40 6.04 11.29
CA LEU A 36 2.49 5.00 11.76
C LEU A 36 2.38 5.03 13.30
N LEU A 37 3.50 5.17 13.99
CA LEU A 37 3.51 5.29 15.45
C LEU A 37 2.88 6.60 15.94
N GLU A 38 3.02 7.68 15.19
CA GLU A 38 2.32 8.93 15.48
C GLU A 38 0.81 8.78 15.34
N PHE A 39 0.37 8.13 14.30
CA PHE A 39 -1.04 7.84 14.11
C PHE A 39 -1.61 6.97 15.24
N THR A 40 -0.90 5.92 15.65
CA THR A 40 -1.34 5.09 16.79
C THR A 40 -1.38 5.90 18.10
N ALA A 41 -0.44 6.78 18.30
CA ALA A 41 -0.44 7.69 19.46
C ALA A 41 -1.63 8.67 19.41
N SER A 42 -1.96 9.22 18.23
CA SER A 42 -3.10 10.15 18.08
C SER A 42 -4.44 9.48 18.37
N GLN A 43 -4.60 8.20 18.02
CA GLN A 43 -5.82 7.44 18.34
C GLN A 43 -6.04 7.21 19.86
N LEU A 44 -4.97 7.27 20.66
CA LEU A 44 -5.06 7.14 22.11
C LEU A 44 -5.39 8.46 22.83
N VAL A 45 -5.33 9.58 22.11
CA VAL A 45 -5.72 10.89 22.63
C VAL A 45 -7.15 11.18 22.21
N ASP A 46 -7.98 11.58 23.14
CA ASP A 46 -9.35 11.99 22.86
C ASP A 46 -9.34 13.43 22.30
N GLU A 47 -9.84 13.61 21.07
CA GLU A 47 -9.77 14.90 20.37
C GLU A 47 -10.51 16.03 21.07
N GLU A 48 -11.59 15.71 21.82
CA GLU A 48 -12.41 16.72 22.53
C GLU A 48 -11.82 17.11 23.89
N SER A 49 -11.24 16.17 24.63
CA SER A 49 -10.77 16.38 26.00
C SER A 49 -9.25 16.52 26.12
N ASN A 50 -8.50 16.20 25.07
CA ASN A 50 -7.04 16.14 25.07
C ASN A 50 -6.47 15.23 26.17
N VAL A 51 -7.28 14.25 26.64
CA VAL A 51 -6.91 13.30 27.69
C VAL A 51 -6.47 12.00 27.04
N VAL A 52 -5.35 11.47 27.50
CA VAL A 52 -4.83 10.16 27.05
C VAL A 52 -5.71 9.05 27.61
N LYS A 53 -6.29 8.23 26.77
CA LYS A 53 -7.17 7.10 27.15
C LYS A 53 -6.39 5.98 27.86
N ASP A 54 -5.12 5.78 27.51
CA ASP A 54 -4.26 4.75 28.05
C ASP A 54 -2.81 5.25 28.14
N GLU A 55 -2.43 5.78 29.34
CA GLU A 55 -1.08 6.31 29.58
C GLU A 55 0.01 5.23 29.42
N LYS A 56 -0.33 3.96 29.72
CA LYS A 56 0.63 2.87 29.61
C LYS A 56 0.98 2.59 28.14
N LYS A 57 -0.04 2.48 27.28
CA LYS A 57 0.17 2.29 25.83
C LYS A 57 0.88 3.48 25.22
N MET A 58 0.54 4.71 25.65
CA MET A 58 1.23 5.91 25.18
C MET A 58 2.72 5.85 25.51
N ARG A 59 3.08 5.47 26.74
CA ARG A 59 4.49 5.32 27.14
C ARG A 59 5.20 4.23 26.33
N GLU A 60 4.55 3.10 26.07
CA GLU A 60 5.09 2.04 25.22
C GLU A 60 5.36 2.53 23.79
N ILE A 61 4.47 3.34 23.21
CA ILE A 61 4.66 3.94 21.89
C ILE A 61 5.83 4.96 21.91
N THR A 62 5.90 5.81 22.91
CA THR A 62 7.01 6.77 23.07
C THR A 62 8.35 6.03 23.21
N GLN A 63 8.38 4.95 23.97
CA GLN A 63 9.53 4.05 24.08
C GLN A 63 9.92 3.44 22.72
N ALA A 64 8.95 2.95 21.96
CA ALA A 64 9.19 2.40 20.64
C ALA A 64 9.73 3.45 19.65
N LYS A 65 9.18 4.68 19.67
CA LYS A 65 9.71 5.82 18.90
C LYS A 65 11.17 6.11 19.27
N PHE A 66 11.48 6.15 20.55
CA PHE A 66 12.84 6.38 21.03
C PHE A 66 13.81 5.29 20.56
N GLU A 67 13.46 4.02 20.70
CA GLU A 67 14.32 2.91 20.29
C GLU A 67 14.58 2.89 18.77
N LEU A 68 13.57 3.20 17.96
CA LEU A 68 13.70 3.32 16.51
C LEU A 68 14.66 4.46 16.13
N LEU A 69 14.46 5.64 16.69
CA LEU A 69 15.17 6.84 16.31
C LEU A 69 16.54 7.00 16.99
N LYS A 70 16.81 6.28 18.09
CA LYS A 70 18.13 6.28 18.76
C LYS A 70 19.29 5.98 17.82
N LYS A 71 19.02 5.16 16.78
CA LYS A 71 20.01 4.77 15.77
C LYS A 71 20.12 5.76 14.60
N THR A 72 19.30 6.78 14.57
CA THR A 72 19.33 7.87 13.57
C THR A 72 20.11 9.06 14.10
N ASP A 73 20.32 10.05 13.25
CA ASP A 73 21.03 11.28 13.59
C ASP A 73 20.08 12.47 13.88
N MET A 74 18.80 12.20 14.12
CA MET A 74 17.78 13.15 14.55
C MET A 74 17.97 13.53 16.05
N THR A 75 19.11 14.10 16.37
CA THR A 75 19.57 14.27 17.78
C THR A 75 18.64 15.07 18.66
N ASP A 76 18.07 16.16 18.15
CA ASP A 76 17.16 17.03 18.91
C ASP A 76 15.86 16.33 19.24
N TYR A 77 15.29 15.62 18.26
CA TYR A 77 14.04 14.91 18.45
C TYR A 77 14.19 13.73 19.44
N VAL A 78 15.27 12.97 19.28
CA VAL A 78 15.59 11.84 20.17
C VAL A 78 15.85 12.31 21.61
N ALA A 79 16.54 13.47 21.78
CA ALA A 79 16.76 14.07 23.08
C ALA A 79 15.44 14.48 23.76
N ASN A 80 14.51 15.04 23.01
CA ASN A 80 13.18 15.41 23.52
C ASN A 80 12.37 14.18 23.95
N LEU A 81 12.37 13.10 23.14
CA LEU A 81 11.71 11.83 23.49
C LEU A 81 12.31 11.22 24.77
N TYR A 82 13.63 11.30 24.93
CA TYR A 82 14.30 10.83 26.14
C TYR A 82 13.87 11.61 27.37
N CYS A 83 13.82 12.95 27.26
CA CYS A 83 13.35 13.82 28.34
C CYS A 83 11.89 13.51 28.72
N GLU A 84 11.03 13.24 27.75
CA GLU A 84 9.63 12.86 27.98
C GLU A 84 9.51 11.53 28.73
N LEU A 85 10.29 10.52 28.34
CA LEU A 85 10.29 9.20 28.97
C LEU A 85 10.79 9.22 30.42
N GLU A 86 11.87 9.94 30.67
CA GLU A 86 12.51 10.00 31.99
C GLU A 86 11.97 11.16 32.86
N GLY A 87 11.10 12.02 32.31
CA GLY A 87 10.58 13.19 33.01
C GLY A 87 11.64 14.26 33.33
N LEU A 88 12.71 14.34 32.52
CA LEU A 88 13.80 15.28 32.67
C LEU A 88 13.48 16.60 31.96
N LYS A 89 13.99 17.73 32.50
CA LYS A 89 13.85 19.04 31.85
C LYS A 89 14.92 19.32 30.81
N GLU A 90 16.09 18.71 30.96
CA GLU A 90 17.22 18.90 30.06
C GLU A 90 17.80 17.54 29.64
N PRO A 91 18.20 17.40 28.38
CA PRO A 91 18.79 16.15 27.89
C PRO A 91 20.21 15.95 28.45
N PRO A 92 20.66 14.71 28.64
CA PRO A 92 22.04 14.36 29.01
C PRO A 92 23.08 14.94 28.05
N VAL A 93 24.29 15.19 28.55
CA VAL A 93 25.42 15.76 27.79
C VAL A 93 25.76 14.90 26.54
N GLU A 94 25.52 13.57 26.59
CA GLU A 94 25.79 12.66 25.51
C GLU A 94 25.05 13.04 24.20
N PHE A 95 23.82 13.57 24.31
CA PHE A 95 23.07 14.03 23.12
C PHE A 95 23.66 15.31 22.53
N ALA A 96 24.19 16.22 23.37
CA ALA A 96 24.88 17.40 22.89
C ALA A 96 26.18 17.05 22.17
N ASP A 97 26.95 16.08 22.69
CA ASP A 97 28.17 15.60 22.04
C ASP A 97 27.86 14.91 20.71
N LYS A 98 26.78 14.08 20.64
CA LYS A 98 26.33 13.48 19.38
C LYS A 98 25.92 14.55 18.38
N LYS A 99 25.16 15.55 18.80
CA LYS A 99 24.74 16.67 17.96
C LYS A 99 25.94 17.40 17.36
N GLN A 100 26.94 17.73 18.16
CA GLN A 100 28.14 18.39 17.68
C GLN A 100 28.92 17.56 16.64
N LYS A 101 29.02 16.24 16.85
CA LYS A 101 29.61 15.34 15.88
C LYS A 101 28.87 15.31 14.56
N VAL A 102 27.54 15.21 14.59
CA VAL A 102 26.69 15.23 13.40
C VAL A 102 26.85 16.54 12.63
N PHE A 103 26.84 17.68 13.33
CA PHE A 103 27.06 18.98 12.69
C PHE A 103 28.44 19.07 12.02
N SER A 104 29.49 18.64 12.70
CA SER A 104 30.84 18.66 12.11
C SER A 104 30.96 17.75 10.89
N GLN A 105 30.23 16.63 10.85
CA GLN A 105 30.16 15.75 9.68
C GLN A 105 29.37 16.40 8.54
N LEU A 106 28.25 17.04 8.83
CA LEU A 106 27.46 17.77 7.82
C LEU A 106 28.29 18.88 7.17
N GLU A 107 28.95 19.71 7.95
CA GLU A 107 29.85 20.77 7.43
C GLU A 107 30.99 20.20 6.56
N LYS A 108 31.57 19.10 6.97
CA LYS A 108 32.63 18.43 6.19
C LYS A 108 32.11 17.96 4.84
N TYR A 109 31.00 17.21 4.81
CA TYR A 109 30.42 16.72 3.56
C TYR A 109 29.90 17.86 2.67
N GLU A 110 29.36 18.93 3.27
CA GLU A 110 28.94 20.11 2.54
C GLU A 110 30.11 20.77 1.82
N GLN A 111 31.27 20.92 2.49
CA GLN A 111 32.48 21.44 1.86
C GLN A 111 33.01 20.51 0.76
N GLU A 112 33.04 19.19 0.98
CA GLU A 112 33.51 18.22 0.00
C GLU A 112 32.61 18.16 -1.24
N THR A 113 31.29 18.36 -1.07
CA THR A 113 30.31 18.28 -2.16
C THR A 113 29.95 19.63 -2.77
N ALA A 114 30.36 20.77 -2.18
CA ALA A 114 30.05 22.11 -2.64
C ALA A 114 30.41 22.34 -4.12
N LYS A 115 31.61 21.90 -4.54
CA LYS A 115 32.08 22.02 -5.93
C LYS A 115 31.14 21.30 -6.91
N ILE A 116 30.75 20.06 -6.62
CA ILE A 116 29.85 19.30 -7.51
C ILE A 116 28.43 19.91 -7.51
N THR A 117 27.97 20.32 -6.36
CA THR A 117 26.64 20.93 -6.19
C THR A 117 26.53 22.22 -7.02
N GLU A 118 27.56 23.08 -6.95
CA GLU A 118 27.63 24.32 -7.74
C GLU A 118 27.71 24.02 -9.26
N LEU A 119 28.50 23.04 -9.65
CA LEU A 119 28.62 22.63 -11.05
C LEU A 119 27.30 22.10 -11.62
N LEU A 120 26.54 21.30 -10.84
CA LEU A 120 25.26 20.76 -11.26
C LEU A 120 24.09 21.78 -11.19
N GLN A 121 24.31 22.98 -10.69
CA GLN A 121 23.37 24.08 -10.77
C GLN A 121 23.57 24.95 -12.03
N ARG A 122 24.67 24.78 -12.75
CA ARG A 122 24.97 25.54 -13.96
C ARG A 122 24.25 24.90 -15.17
N ASP A 123 23.42 25.69 -15.84
CA ASP A 123 22.69 25.25 -17.03
C ASP A 123 23.63 24.75 -18.14
N ASP A 124 24.82 25.35 -18.28
CA ASP A 124 25.82 24.96 -19.26
C ASP A 124 26.30 23.52 -19.04
N VAL A 125 26.44 23.09 -17.80
CA VAL A 125 26.89 21.74 -17.45
C VAL A 125 25.73 20.76 -17.62
N ILE A 126 24.54 21.11 -17.15
CA ILE A 126 23.33 20.28 -17.27
C ILE A 126 23.03 19.94 -18.73
N ASN A 127 23.08 20.91 -19.63
CA ASN A 127 22.81 20.73 -21.05
C ASN A 127 23.84 19.84 -21.76
N ASN A 128 25.05 19.73 -21.24
CA ASN A 128 26.11 18.86 -21.76
C ASN A 128 26.05 17.44 -21.20
N LEU A 129 25.30 17.19 -20.13
CA LEU A 129 25.12 15.85 -19.58
C LEU A 129 24.24 15.01 -20.51
N ARG A 130 24.73 13.79 -20.81
CA ARG A 130 24.08 12.82 -21.68
C ARG A 130 23.42 11.71 -20.83
N SER A 131 22.70 10.82 -21.49
CA SER A 131 22.16 9.61 -20.86
C SER A 131 23.28 8.61 -20.46
N ASP A 132 24.47 8.72 -21.02
CA ASP A 132 25.62 7.88 -20.71
C ASP A 132 26.39 8.41 -19.50
N LYS A 133 26.28 7.69 -18.40
CA LYS A 133 26.92 8.04 -17.12
C LYS A 133 28.44 8.03 -17.16
N VAL A 134 29.03 7.10 -17.93
CA VAL A 134 30.48 7.01 -18.08
C VAL A 134 31.02 8.24 -18.80
N ALA A 135 30.39 8.61 -19.90
CA ALA A 135 30.74 9.81 -20.65
C ALA A 135 30.56 11.10 -19.82
N ASN A 136 29.52 11.16 -18.98
CA ASN A 136 29.30 12.27 -18.06
C ASN A 136 30.40 12.40 -17.02
N LEU A 137 30.80 11.28 -16.42
CA LEU A 137 31.85 11.25 -15.41
C LEU A 137 33.22 11.61 -16.01
N GLU A 138 33.54 11.12 -17.22
CA GLU A 138 34.76 11.49 -17.95
C GLU A 138 34.78 12.97 -18.32
N PHE A 139 33.67 13.52 -18.77
CA PHE A 139 33.50 14.94 -19.06
C PHE A 139 33.78 15.79 -17.81
N LEU A 140 33.13 15.47 -16.68
CA LEU A 140 33.29 16.19 -15.43
C LEU A 140 34.71 16.06 -14.86
N LYS A 141 35.32 14.89 -15.02
CA LYS A 141 36.71 14.67 -14.61
C LYS A 141 37.71 15.51 -15.43
N ARG A 142 37.46 15.61 -16.76
CA ARG A 142 38.37 16.31 -17.65
C ARG A 142 38.23 17.84 -17.56
N GLU A 143 36.97 18.36 -17.53
CA GLU A 143 36.73 19.80 -17.58
C GLU A 143 36.67 20.45 -16.20
N HIS A 144 36.28 19.70 -15.17
CA HIS A 144 35.97 20.23 -13.84
C HIS A 144 36.73 19.55 -12.69
N GLU A 145 37.66 18.59 -13.01
CA GLU A 145 38.46 17.87 -12.02
C GLU A 145 37.64 17.16 -10.92
N VAL A 146 36.44 16.68 -11.27
CA VAL A 146 35.59 15.94 -10.35
C VAL A 146 36.15 14.53 -10.20
N THR A 147 36.41 14.09 -8.98
CA THR A 147 36.91 12.74 -8.67
C THR A 147 35.77 11.77 -8.32
N ILE A 148 36.01 10.47 -8.42
CA ILE A 148 35.05 9.43 -8.01
C ILE A 148 34.78 9.55 -6.51
N GLU A 149 35.78 9.87 -5.71
CA GLU A 149 35.67 10.07 -4.26
C GLU A 149 34.66 11.18 -3.90
N MET A 150 34.67 12.27 -4.67
CA MET A 150 33.71 13.36 -4.49
C MET A 150 32.28 12.93 -4.85
N VAL A 151 32.12 12.04 -5.83
CA VAL A 151 30.80 11.47 -6.18
C VAL A 151 30.33 10.52 -5.07
N ASP A 152 31.23 9.72 -4.50
CA ASP A 152 30.91 8.85 -3.36
C ASP A 152 30.55 9.68 -2.11
N ALA A 153 31.23 10.80 -1.89
CA ALA A 153 30.88 11.74 -0.80
C ALA A 153 29.44 12.30 -0.94
N LEU A 154 28.93 12.48 -2.18
CA LEU A 154 27.50 12.84 -2.38
C LEU A 154 26.55 11.75 -1.85
N TYR A 155 26.90 10.47 -2.03
CA TYR A 155 26.07 9.38 -1.51
C TYR A 155 26.05 9.39 0.02
N ASP A 156 27.21 9.52 0.64
CA ASP A 156 27.33 9.57 2.10
C ASP A 156 26.65 10.82 2.68
N PHE A 157 26.75 11.95 1.99
CA PHE A 157 26.04 13.18 2.37
C PHE A 157 24.51 13.02 2.28
N GLY A 158 24.02 12.43 1.18
CA GLY A 158 22.59 12.14 1.04
C GLY A 158 22.04 11.22 2.14
N ASN A 159 22.81 10.16 2.50
CA ASN A 159 22.45 9.27 3.59
C ASN A 159 22.47 9.98 4.96
N LEU A 160 23.45 10.84 5.19
CA LEU A 160 23.50 11.63 6.43
C LEU A 160 22.35 12.62 6.54
N GLN A 161 22.00 13.33 5.45
CA GLN A 161 20.84 14.21 5.39
C GLN A 161 19.55 13.45 5.68
N TYR A 162 19.39 12.25 5.08
CA TYR A 162 18.25 11.39 5.37
C TYR A 162 18.20 10.98 6.85
N SER A 163 19.34 10.58 7.41
CA SER A 163 19.43 10.18 8.82
C SER A 163 19.12 11.33 9.80
N CYS A 164 19.42 12.57 9.39
CA CYS A 164 19.09 13.78 10.14
C CYS A 164 17.62 14.23 10.01
N GLY A 165 16.86 13.64 9.05
CA GLY A 165 15.47 14.02 8.80
C GLY A 165 15.26 15.11 7.74
N ASN A 166 16.32 15.55 7.05
CA ASN A 166 16.25 16.54 5.97
C ASN A 166 15.91 15.85 4.64
N TYR A 167 14.69 15.32 4.51
CA TYR A 167 14.31 14.47 3.40
C TYR A 167 14.30 15.18 2.03
N ALA A 168 13.94 16.46 1.98
CA ALA A 168 13.94 17.21 0.72
C ALA A 168 15.36 17.35 0.16
N ASP A 169 16.31 17.77 0.98
CA ASP A 169 17.71 17.92 0.60
C ASP A 169 18.33 16.55 0.25
N ALA A 170 18.04 15.53 1.06
CA ALA A 170 18.49 14.16 0.81
C ALA A 170 18.01 13.64 -0.57
N SER A 171 16.74 13.88 -0.93
CA SER A 171 16.21 13.47 -2.24
C SER A 171 16.97 14.13 -3.39
N GLU A 172 17.27 15.44 -3.28
CA GLU A 172 17.99 16.16 -4.33
C GLU A 172 19.45 15.67 -4.46
N VAL A 173 20.15 15.51 -3.34
CA VAL A 173 21.53 15.02 -3.32
C VAL A 173 21.62 13.59 -3.90
N LEU A 174 20.72 12.71 -3.48
CA LEU A 174 20.65 11.33 -4.00
C LEU A 174 20.31 11.30 -5.51
N HIS A 175 19.48 12.24 -5.98
CA HIS A 175 19.19 12.37 -7.41
C HIS A 175 20.47 12.75 -8.19
N ARG A 176 21.22 13.75 -7.73
CA ARG A 176 22.48 14.16 -8.33
C ARG A 176 23.50 13.03 -8.35
N PHE A 177 23.65 12.32 -7.24
CA PHE A 177 24.50 11.12 -7.15
C PHE A 177 24.15 10.09 -8.23
N ARG A 178 22.86 9.77 -8.39
CA ARG A 178 22.38 8.75 -9.33
C ARG A 178 22.65 9.08 -10.81
N VAL A 179 22.69 10.39 -11.15
CA VAL A 179 23.02 10.85 -12.51
C VAL A 179 24.51 10.64 -12.82
N LEU A 180 25.37 10.74 -11.80
CA LEU A 180 26.83 10.71 -11.97
C LEU A 180 27.42 9.33 -11.71
N SER A 181 26.88 8.57 -10.77
CA SER A 181 27.51 7.31 -10.34
C SER A 181 27.34 6.18 -11.35
N THR A 182 28.41 5.43 -11.55
CA THR A 182 28.48 4.19 -12.34
C THR A 182 28.33 2.94 -11.48
N ASP A 183 28.38 3.07 -10.15
CA ASP A 183 28.20 1.97 -9.21
C ASP A 183 26.70 1.59 -9.12
N ASN A 184 26.35 0.47 -9.75
CA ASN A 184 24.96 -0.01 -9.81
C ASN A 184 24.39 -0.36 -8.44
N ASP A 185 25.20 -0.77 -7.47
CA ASP A 185 24.75 -1.15 -6.14
C ASP A 185 24.38 0.10 -5.35
N LYS A 186 25.26 1.09 -5.29
CA LYS A 186 25.00 2.37 -4.65
C LYS A 186 23.83 3.11 -5.32
N VAL A 187 23.73 3.06 -6.65
CA VAL A 187 22.60 3.65 -7.39
C VAL A 187 21.28 3.02 -7.01
N ALA A 188 21.24 1.70 -6.80
CA ALA A 188 20.00 1.07 -6.35
C ALA A 188 19.62 1.47 -4.92
N TYR A 189 20.58 1.50 -3.99
CA TYR A 189 20.32 1.98 -2.63
C TYR A 189 19.90 3.46 -2.62
N ALA A 190 20.51 4.32 -3.45
CA ALA A 190 20.10 5.71 -3.61
C ALA A 190 18.68 5.84 -4.17
N THR A 191 18.24 4.89 -5.04
CA THR A 191 16.86 4.87 -5.55
C THR A 191 15.86 4.53 -4.44
N TRP A 192 16.19 3.59 -3.58
CA TRP A 192 15.39 3.29 -2.37
C TRP A 192 15.36 4.48 -1.40
N GLY A 193 16.51 5.08 -1.11
CA GLY A 193 16.58 6.27 -0.24
C GLY A 193 15.74 7.42 -0.78
N ARG A 194 15.77 7.65 -2.10
CA ARG A 194 14.94 8.67 -2.72
C ARG A 194 13.45 8.36 -2.64
N LEU A 195 13.05 7.09 -2.87
CA LEU A 195 11.66 6.67 -2.68
C LEU A 195 11.17 6.95 -1.24
N ALA A 196 12.00 6.69 -0.23
CA ALA A 196 11.69 7.01 1.14
C ALA A 196 11.54 8.52 1.37
N CYS A 197 12.48 9.33 0.85
CA CYS A 197 12.41 10.79 0.93
C CYS A 197 11.14 11.35 0.31
N GLU A 198 10.81 10.96 -0.94
CA GLU A 198 9.63 11.42 -1.65
C GLU A 198 8.33 11.00 -0.94
N THR A 199 8.32 9.82 -0.33
CA THR A 199 7.18 9.34 0.47
C THR A 199 7.02 10.18 1.75
N LEU A 200 8.10 10.48 2.46
CA LEU A 200 8.07 11.25 3.71
C LEU A 200 7.79 12.76 3.47
N THR A 201 8.16 13.27 2.31
CA THR A 201 7.80 14.65 1.88
C THR A 201 6.43 14.74 1.22
N MET A 202 5.68 13.61 1.14
CA MET A 202 4.36 13.51 0.52
C MET A 202 4.36 13.91 -0.97
N ASN A 203 5.46 13.79 -1.67
CA ASN A 203 5.56 14.05 -3.10
C ASN A 203 5.20 12.78 -3.89
N TRP A 204 3.91 12.51 -4.00
CA TRP A 204 3.40 11.25 -4.51
C TRP A 204 3.68 10.99 -6.00
N GLU A 205 3.77 12.04 -6.82
CA GLU A 205 4.09 11.90 -8.25
C GLU A 205 5.51 11.39 -8.45
N SER A 206 6.49 12.02 -7.78
CA SER A 206 7.88 11.55 -7.79
C SER A 206 8.04 10.18 -7.13
N ALA A 207 7.33 9.93 -6.02
CA ALA A 207 7.34 8.63 -5.36
C ALA A 207 6.90 7.50 -6.31
N MET A 208 5.87 7.73 -7.15
CA MET A 208 5.41 6.76 -8.14
C MET A 208 6.46 6.46 -9.21
N GLU A 209 7.19 7.47 -9.68
CA GLU A 209 8.29 7.25 -10.62
C GLU A 209 9.40 6.40 -9.99
N GLU A 210 9.72 6.69 -8.72
CA GLU A 210 10.76 5.93 -8.03
C GLU A 210 10.32 4.48 -7.73
N VAL A 211 9.02 4.22 -7.45
CA VAL A 211 8.48 2.85 -7.35
C VAL A 211 8.75 2.06 -8.64
N GLN A 212 8.55 2.66 -9.82
CA GLN A 212 8.82 1.99 -11.08
C GLN A 212 10.32 1.72 -11.29
N LYS A 213 11.17 2.69 -10.95
CA LYS A 213 12.64 2.54 -11.07
C LYS A 213 13.17 1.45 -10.12
N VAL A 214 12.65 1.40 -8.89
CA VAL A 214 12.99 0.34 -7.93
C VAL A 214 12.54 -1.02 -8.46
N ARG A 215 11.32 -1.15 -8.99
CA ARG A 215 10.83 -2.37 -9.62
C ARG A 215 11.77 -2.84 -10.73
N GLU A 216 12.12 -1.97 -11.68
CA GLU A 216 13.02 -2.28 -12.77
C GLU A 216 14.39 -2.72 -12.28
N SER A 217 14.90 -2.05 -11.23
CA SER A 217 16.15 -2.43 -10.57
C SER A 217 16.07 -3.83 -9.94
N ILE A 218 14.98 -4.18 -9.26
CA ILE A 218 14.78 -5.52 -8.67
C ILE A 218 14.74 -6.58 -9.77
N ASP A 219 13.97 -6.35 -10.83
CA ASP A 219 13.77 -7.33 -11.89
C ASP A 219 15.05 -7.53 -12.74
N SER A 220 15.86 -6.49 -12.95
CA SER A 220 17.09 -6.58 -13.75
C SER A 220 18.30 -7.09 -12.95
N ARG A 221 18.52 -6.56 -11.75
CA ARG A 221 19.73 -6.85 -10.96
C ARG A 221 19.65 -8.14 -10.16
N LEU A 222 18.48 -8.45 -9.62
CA LEU A 222 18.28 -9.59 -8.75
C LEU A 222 17.74 -10.82 -9.48
N ALA A 223 17.71 -10.82 -10.81
CA ALA A 223 17.18 -11.93 -11.62
C ALA A 223 17.82 -13.29 -11.26
N ASN A 224 19.09 -13.30 -10.87
CA ASN A 224 19.83 -14.51 -10.51
C ASN A 224 19.74 -14.89 -9.02
N ASN A 225 19.10 -14.06 -8.17
CA ASN A 225 18.96 -14.33 -6.74
C ASN A 225 17.48 -14.25 -6.33
N PRO A 226 16.73 -15.36 -6.40
CA PRO A 226 15.30 -15.37 -6.11
C PRO A 226 14.93 -14.96 -4.67
N LEU A 227 15.79 -15.26 -3.68
CA LEU A 227 15.53 -14.89 -2.29
C LEU A 227 15.64 -13.38 -2.08
N ALA A 228 16.73 -12.77 -2.56
CA ALA A 228 16.89 -11.33 -2.50
C ALA A 228 15.77 -10.61 -3.30
N GLN A 229 15.36 -11.17 -4.44
CA GLN A 229 14.26 -10.65 -5.23
C GLN A 229 12.93 -10.71 -4.44
N LEU A 230 12.68 -11.79 -3.71
CA LEU A 230 11.51 -11.93 -2.83
C LEU A 230 11.53 -10.88 -1.71
N GLU A 231 12.65 -10.71 -1.01
CA GLU A 231 12.82 -9.72 0.06
C GLU A 231 12.61 -8.30 -0.43
N HIS A 232 13.25 -7.92 -1.53
CA HIS A 232 13.11 -6.57 -2.11
C HIS A 232 11.70 -6.31 -2.66
N ARG A 233 11.05 -7.31 -3.26
CA ARG A 233 9.64 -7.17 -3.68
C ARG A 233 8.73 -7.01 -2.48
N THR A 234 8.97 -7.75 -1.39
CA THR A 234 8.20 -7.59 -0.14
C THR A 234 8.35 -6.18 0.40
N ALA A 235 9.57 -5.65 0.50
CA ALA A 235 9.79 -4.26 0.92
C ALA A 235 9.06 -3.26 0.00
N LEU A 236 9.21 -3.41 -1.33
CA LEU A 236 8.55 -2.52 -2.29
C LEU A 236 7.04 -2.53 -2.17
N ILE A 237 6.42 -3.69 -1.95
CA ILE A 237 4.97 -3.81 -1.71
C ILE A 237 4.55 -2.95 -0.51
N HIS A 238 5.27 -3.05 0.61
CA HIS A 238 4.96 -2.28 1.81
C HIS A 238 5.16 -0.77 1.62
N TRP A 239 6.23 -0.37 0.95
CA TRP A 239 6.50 1.05 0.67
C TRP A 239 5.51 1.65 -0.32
N ALA A 240 5.04 0.87 -1.30
CA ALA A 240 4.05 1.30 -2.27
C ALA A 240 2.64 1.50 -1.66
N LEU A 241 2.37 1.05 -0.43
CA LEU A 241 1.10 1.33 0.25
C LEU A 241 0.89 2.83 0.49
N PHE A 242 1.96 3.59 0.76
CA PHE A 242 1.86 5.03 0.98
C PHE A 242 1.26 5.77 -0.24
N PRO A 243 1.83 5.70 -1.44
CA PRO A 243 1.24 6.34 -2.60
C PRO A 243 -0.08 5.69 -3.04
N LEU A 244 -0.31 4.37 -2.78
CA LEU A 244 -1.54 3.68 -3.15
C LEU A 244 -2.78 4.31 -2.51
N PHE A 245 -2.69 4.67 -1.23
CA PHE A 245 -3.83 5.18 -0.47
C PHE A 245 -3.88 6.70 -0.38
N ASN A 246 -2.76 7.39 -0.58
CA ASN A 246 -2.69 8.84 -0.50
C ASN A 246 -2.77 9.56 -1.86
N PHE A 247 -2.62 8.84 -2.98
CA PHE A 247 -2.63 9.43 -4.30
C PHE A 247 -3.54 8.67 -5.27
N GLU A 248 -4.62 9.30 -5.69
CA GLU A 248 -5.65 8.66 -6.51
C GLU A 248 -5.11 8.15 -7.86
N LYS A 249 -4.24 8.92 -8.50
CA LYS A 249 -3.63 8.54 -9.79
C LYS A 249 -2.66 7.34 -9.68
N ALA A 250 -2.12 7.06 -8.49
CA ALA A 250 -1.24 5.94 -8.25
C ALA A 250 -1.98 4.60 -8.12
N ARG A 251 -3.28 4.62 -7.84
CA ARG A 251 -4.06 3.42 -7.53
C ARG A 251 -4.06 2.40 -8.67
N GLU A 252 -4.34 2.81 -9.90
CA GLU A 252 -4.37 1.90 -11.04
C GLU A 252 -2.99 1.30 -11.35
N PRO A 253 -1.88 2.09 -11.47
CA PRO A 253 -0.56 1.53 -11.73
C PRO A 253 -0.04 0.61 -10.62
N ILE A 254 -0.32 0.92 -9.35
CA ILE A 254 0.13 0.08 -8.24
C ILE A 254 -0.69 -1.21 -8.17
N LEU A 255 -1.99 -1.16 -8.41
CA LEU A 255 -2.80 -2.37 -8.53
C LEU A 255 -2.32 -3.27 -9.68
N GLU A 256 -1.98 -2.69 -10.83
CA GLU A 256 -1.39 -3.45 -11.94
C GLU A 256 -0.07 -4.09 -11.55
N LEU A 257 0.78 -3.36 -10.81
CA LEU A 257 2.01 -3.89 -10.25
C LEU A 257 1.76 -5.08 -9.32
N PHE A 258 0.83 -4.95 -8.37
CA PHE A 258 0.55 -6.00 -7.38
C PHE A 258 -0.07 -7.24 -8.01
N PHE A 259 -0.86 -7.10 -9.08
CA PHE A 259 -1.42 -8.23 -9.84
C PHE A 259 -0.44 -8.86 -10.83
N ASN A 260 0.77 -8.32 -10.98
CA ASN A 260 1.81 -9.01 -11.74
C ASN A 260 2.15 -10.34 -11.07
N ALA A 261 2.38 -11.39 -11.88
CA ALA A 261 2.65 -12.74 -11.38
C ALA A 261 3.79 -12.82 -10.35
N GLY A 262 4.85 -12.04 -10.54
CA GLY A 262 5.97 -12.00 -9.59
C GLY A 262 5.59 -11.41 -8.23
N PHE A 263 4.78 -10.34 -8.23
CA PHE A 263 4.36 -9.66 -7.01
C PHE A 263 3.24 -10.42 -6.29
N ILE A 264 2.26 -10.96 -7.02
CA ILE A 264 1.19 -11.75 -6.41
C ILE A 264 1.74 -13.00 -5.71
N ASN A 265 2.71 -13.69 -6.33
CA ASN A 265 3.36 -14.82 -5.71
C ASN A 265 4.16 -14.41 -4.45
N THR A 266 4.78 -13.22 -4.46
CA THR A 266 5.45 -12.66 -3.29
C THR A 266 4.46 -12.37 -2.16
N ILE A 267 3.30 -11.80 -2.47
CA ILE A 267 2.24 -11.53 -1.49
C ILE A 267 1.78 -12.84 -0.84
N GLN A 268 1.49 -13.85 -1.64
CA GLN A 268 1.05 -15.16 -1.14
C GLN A 268 2.13 -15.85 -0.28
N ALA A 269 3.40 -15.81 -0.71
CA ALA A 269 4.46 -16.55 -0.05
C ALA A 269 5.01 -15.86 1.22
N ASN A 270 5.05 -14.52 1.27
CA ASN A 270 5.79 -13.81 2.30
C ASN A 270 4.97 -12.80 3.11
N CYS A 271 3.94 -12.21 2.52
CA CYS A 271 3.17 -11.14 3.15
C CYS A 271 1.65 -11.22 2.89
N PRO A 272 0.99 -12.32 3.29
CA PRO A 272 -0.44 -12.54 3.01
C PRO A 272 -1.35 -11.46 3.63
N TRP A 273 -0.92 -10.75 4.66
CA TRP A 273 -1.66 -9.63 5.25
C TRP A 273 -1.88 -8.45 4.30
N ILE A 274 -1.09 -8.32 3.24
CA ILE A 274 -1.28 -7.31 2.18
C ILE A 274 -2.60 -7.54 1.42
N LEU A 275 -3.16 -8.75 1.47
CA LEU A 275 -4.47 -9.04 0.88
C LEU A 275 -5.59 -8.16 1.43
N ARG A 276 -5.51 -7.70 2.69
CA ARG A 276 -6.43 -6.69 3.24
C ARG A 276 -6.41 -5.43 2.38
N TYR A 277 -5.24 -4.85 2.20
CA TYR A 277 -5.04 -3.61 1.45
C TYR A 277 -5.43 -3.76 -0.02
N LEU A 278 -5.05 -4.89 -0.61
CA LEU A 278 -5.35 -5.19 -2.01
C LEU A 278 -6.87 -5.37 -2.21
N ALA A 279 -7.56 -6.06 -1.31
CA ALA A 279 -9.01 -6.24 -1.36
C ALA A 279 -9.75 -4.90 -1.22
N VAL A 280 -9.35 -4.06 -0.25
CA VAL A 280 -9.93 -2.72 -0.07
C VAL A 280 -9.72 -1.88 -1.32
N ALA A 281 -8.50 -1.84 -1.88
CA ALA A 281 -8.19 -1.04 -3.06
C ALA A 281 -8.99 -1.50 -4.30
N VAL A 282 -9.19 -2.81 -4.48
CA VAL A 282 -9.99 -3.36 -5.60
C VAL A 282 -11.48 -3.06 -5.41
N ILE A 283 -12.01 -3.20 -4.20
CA ILE A 283 -13.43 -2.95 -3.91
C ILE A 283 -13.76 -1.47 -4.05
N THR A 284 -12.97 -0.58 -3.45
CA THR A 284 -13.16 0.88 -3.53
C THR A 284 -12.89 1.45 -4.92
N GLY A 285 -12.05 0.79 -5.73
CA GLY A 285 -11.78 1.15 -7.12
C GLY A 285 -12.94 0.88 -8.08
N ARG A 286 -13.94 0.08 -7.68
CA ARG A 286 -15.10 -0.22 -8.53
C ARG A 286 -15.90 1.04 -8.83
N GLY A 287 -16.20 1.24 -10.11
CA GLY A 287 -16.97 2.40 -10.58
C GLY A 287 -16.15 3.66 -10.88
N ARG A 288 -14.92 3.77 -10.40
CA ARG A 288 -14.04 4.91 -10.67
C ARG A 288 -13.18 4.74 -11.91
N SER A 289 -12.77 3.50 -12.24
CA SER A 289 -11.96 3.22 -13.42
C SER A 289 -12.80 3.12 -14.70
N LYS A 290 -12.28 3.62 -15.80
CA LYS A 290 -12.89 3.56 -17.13
C LYS A 290 -12.89 2.14 -17.73
N ASN A 291 -12.07 1.22 -17.20
CA ASN A 291 -11.87 -0.13 -17.75
C ASN A 291 -12.57 -1.22 -16.91
N GLN A 292 -13.87 -1.36 -17.07
CA GLN A 292 -14.66 -2.38 -16.36
C GLN A 292 -14.12 -3.82 -16.51
N GLY A 293 -13.51 -4.14 -17.66
CA GLY A 293 -12.94 -5.47 -17.89
C GLY A 293 -11.75 -5.79 -16.99
N ILE A 294 -10.87 -4.80 -16.74
CA ILE A 294 -9.71 -4.95 -15.85
C ILE A 294 -10.18 -5.12 -14.42
N GLN A 295 -11.15 -4.32 -13.97
CA GLN A 295 -11.71 -4.41 -12.62
C GLN A 295 -12.36 -5.76 -12.34
N GLN A 296 -13.14 -6.28 -13.30
CA GLN A 296 -13.75 -7.60 -13.16
C GLN A 296 -12.70 -8.71 -13.08
N LYS A 297 -11.60 -8.58 -13.83
CA LYS A 297 -10.47 -9.52 -13.75
C LYS A 297 -9.80 -9.44 -12.38
N GLN A 298 -9.45 -8.23 -11.92
CA GLN A 298 -8.83 -8.01 -10.61
C GLN A 298 -9.71 -8.57 -9.48
N MET A 299 -11.03 -8.35 -9.53
CA MET A 299 -11.96 -8.91 -8.55
C MET A 299 -11.98 -10.43 -8.56
N LYS A 300 -11.97 -11.06 -9.73
CA LYS A 300 -11.89 -12.53 -9.84
C LYS A 300 -10.57 -13.07 -9.31
N ASP A 301 -9.48 -12.39 -9.60
CA ASP A 301 -8.15 -12.77 -9.12
C ASP A 301 -8.06 -12.65 -7.59
N ILE A 302 -8.59 -11.57 -6.98
CA ILE A 302 -8.68 -11.41 -5.51
C ILE A 302 -9.51 -12.54 -4.88
N VAL A 303 -10.71 -12.82 -5.41
CA VAL A 303 -11.56 -13.89 -4.86
C VAL A 303 -10.84 -15.24 -4.92
N ARG A 304 -10.14 -15.52 -6.02
CA ARG A 304 -9.34 -16.75 -6.16
C ARG A 304 -8.25 -16.83 -5.11
N ILE A 305 -7.50 -15.73 -4.90
CA ILE A 305 -6.38 -15.68 -3.97
C ILE A 305 -6.89 -15.78 -2.53
N VAL A 306 -7.90 -15.01 -2.15
CA VAL A 306 -8.52 -15.08 -0.83
C VAL A 306 -9.00 -16.49 -0.51
N LYS A 307 -9.58 -17.18 -1.49
CA LYS A 307 -9.97 -18.59 -1.34
C LYS A 307 -8.77 -19.52 -1.13
N GLN A 308 -7.65 -19.28 -1.81
CA GLN A 308 -6.43 -20.07 -1.66
C GLN A 308 -5.75 -19.84 -0.32
N GLU A 309 -5.65 -18.56 0.10
CA GLU A 309 -4.95 -18.15 1.32
C GLU A 309 -5.83 -18.16 2.57
N SER A 310 -7.12 -18.50 2.47
CA SER A 310 -8.06 -18.55 3.59
C SER A 310 -7.61 -19.46 4.73
N TYR A 311 -6.70 -20.38 4.47
CA TYR A 311 -6.11 -21.28 5.45
C TYR A 311 -5.00 -20.61 6.27
N GLU A 312 -4.22 -19.73 5.67
CA GLU A 312 -3.05 -19.10 6.28
C GLU A 312 -3.34 -17.73 6.87
N TYR A 313 -4.15 -16.95 6.17
CA TYR A 313 -4.49 -15.58 6.58
C TYR A 313 -5.98 -15.30 6.46
N GLN A 314 -6.56 -14.83 7.55
CA GLN A 314 -7.95 -14.42 7.62
C GLN A 314 -8.07 -13.14 8.45
N ASP A 315 -8.80 -12.17 7.91
CA ASP A 315 -9.22 -10.95 8.60
C ASP A 315 -10.66 -10.60 8.21
N PRO A 316 -11.33 -9.63 8.85
CA PRO A 316 -12.70 -9.29 8.54
C PRO A 316 -12.92 -8.91 7.07
N VAL A 317 -11.96 -8.23 6.41
CA VAL A 317 -12.07 -7.85 4.99
C VAL A 317 -11.97 -9.07 4.08
N THR A 318 -11.00 -9.95 4.30
CA THR A 318 -10.85 -11.17 3.48
C THR A 318 -11.98 -12.16 3.73
N ARG A 319 -12.47 -12.27 4.98
CA ARG A 319 -13.66 -13.05 5.32
C ARG A 319 -14.93 -12.52 4.66
N PHE A 320 -15.09 -11.20 4.62
CA PHE A 320 -16.18 -10.56 3.89
C PHE A 320 -16.18 -10.97 2.41
N VAL A 321 -15.03 -10.89 1.75
CA VAL A 321 -14.89 -11.30 0.34
C VAL A 321 -15.17 -12.79 0.16
N HIS A 322 -14.70 -13.63 1.07
CA HIS A 322 -14.92 -15.08 1.03
C HIS A 322 -16.40 -15.42 1.22
N ALA A 323 -17.04 -14.92 2.27
CA ALA A 323 -18.45 -15.16 2.56
C ALA A 323 -19.35 -14.71 1.39
N LEU A 324 -19.08 -13.51 0.84
CA LEU A 324 -19.89 -12.96 -0.23
C LEU A 324 -19.69 -13.64 -1.59
N CYS A 325 -18.44 -13.92 -1.98
CA CYS A 325 -18.10 -14.34 -3.35
C CYS A 325 -17.81 -15.83 -3.50
N VAL A 326 -17.54 -16.55 -2.42
CA VAL A 326 -17.24 -17.99 -2.44
C VAL A 326 -18.40 -18.79 -1.83
N ASP A 327 -18.85 -18.44 -0.63
CA ASP A 327 -19.88 -19.16 0.10
C ASP A 327 -21.29 -18.64 -0.20
N PHE A 328 -21.41 -17.40 -0.71
CA PHE A 328 -22.68 -16.71 -0.94
C PHE A 328 -23.54 -16.58 0.32
N ASP A 329 -22.88 -16.49 1.47
CA ASP A 329 -23.51 -16.22 2.75
C ASP A 329 -23.58 -14.72 3.00
N PHE A 330 -24.76 -14.15 2.84
CA PHE A 330 -25.00 -12.70 2.97
C PHE A 330 -25.07 -12.26 4.42
N GLU A 331 -25.45 -13.14 5.34
CA GLU A 331 -25.57 -12.80 6.77
C GLU A 331 -24.17 -12.70 7.38
N GLU A 332 -23.30 -13.69 7.09
CA GLU A 332 -21.92 -13.67 7.50
C GLU A 332 -21.17 -12.50 6.83
N ALA A 333 -21.40 -12.24 5.55
CA ALA A 333 -20.81 -11.10 4.84
C ALA A 333 -21.16 -9.76 5.51
N GLN A 334 -22.42 -9.57 5.95
CA GLN A 334 -22.83 -8.36 6.66
C GLN A 334 -22.15 -8.25 8.03
N HIS A 335 -22.10 -9.34 8.79
CA HIS A 335 -21.42 -9.37 10.08
C HIS A 335 -19.93 -9.01 9.93
N GLN A 336 -19.25 -9.61 8.94
CA GLN A 336 -17.85 -9.31 8.65
C GLN A 336 -17.64 -7.88 8.13
N LEU A 337 -18.61 -7.29 7.43
CA LEU A 337 -18.54 -5.90 6.99
C LEU A 337 -18.50 -4.91 8.16
N VAL A 338 -19.31 -5.14 9.20
CA VAL A 338 -19.31 -4.31 10.41
C VAL A 338 -17.96 -4.39 11.12
N LEU A 339 -17.43 -5.62 11.29
CA LEU A 339 -16.10 -5.80 11.88
C LEU A 339 -14.99 -5.19 11.01
N ALA A 340 -15.12 -5.29 9.68
CA ALA A 340 -14.18 -4.70 8.75
C ALA A 340 -14.15 -3.17 8.88
N GLU A 341 -15.31 -2.52 9.01
CA GLU A 341 -15.38 -1.07 9.22
C GLU A 341 -14.58 -0.62 10.45
N GLU A 342 -14.73 -1.32 11.57
CA GLU A 342 -14.00 -1.02 12.80
C GLU A 342 -12.48 -1.22 12.64
N VAL A 343 -12.07 -2.27 11.93
CA VAL A 343 -10.64 -2.55 11.64
C VAL A 343 -10.07 -1.48 10.72
N LEU A 344 -10.81 -1.08 9.67
CA LEU A 344 -10.37 -0.06 8.71
C LEU A 344 -10.19 1.31 9.38
N ARG A 345 -11.08 1.69 10.31
CA ARG A 345 -10.98 2.95 11.06
C ARG A 345 -9.76 3.01 11.99
N ARG A 346 -9.16 1.88 12.33
CA ARG A 346 -7.95 1.78 13.16
C ARG A 346 -6.66 1.60 12.34
N ASP A 347 -6.77 1.38 11.05
CA ASP A 347 -5.61 1.17 10.17
C ASP A 347 -5.13 2.49 9.56
N PHE A 348 -3.83 2.77 9.66
CA PHE A 348 -3.20 4.00 9.18
C PHE A 348 -3.49 4.29 7.70
N PHE A 349 -3.39 3.27 6.84
CA PHE A 349 -3.59 3.45 5.41
C PHE A 349 -5.06 3.49 5.00
N LEU A 350 -5.93 2.86 5.77
CA LEU A 350 -7.30 2.58 5.37
C LEU A 350 -8.33 3.52 5.98
N LEU A 351 -7.96 4.29 7.00
CA LEU A 351 -8.85 5.24 7.68
C LEU A 351 -9.58 6.14 6.68
N GLY A 352 -8.85 6.78 5.77
CA GLY A 352 -9.43 7.69 4.77
C GLY A 352 -10.30 7.02 3.70
N THR A 353 -10.27 5.69 3.61
CA THR A 353 -11.05 4.92 2.63
C THR A 353 -12.13 4.05 3.27
N ALA A 354 -12.32 4.12 4.59
CA ALA A 354 -13.25 3.27 5.32
C ALA A 354 -14.70 3.45 4.86
N ASP A 355 -15.16 4.69 4.76
CA ASP A 355 -16.52 5.00 4.33
C ASP A 355 -16.77 4.61 2.86
N ASP A 356 -15.82 4.94 1.98
CA ASP A 356 -15.84 4.51 0.57
C ASP A 356 -15.88 2.98 0.43
N PHE A 357 -15.17 2.26 1.31
CA PHE A 357 -15.17 0.80 1.33
C PHE A 357 -16.53 0.25 1.74
N VAL A 358 -17.14 0.78 2.81
CA VAL A 358 -18.45 0.32 3.28
C VAL A 358 -19.51 0.52 2.20
N ASP A 359 -19.50 1.67 1.52
CA ASP A 359 -20.44 1.93 0.44
C ASP A 359 -20.20 1.02 -0.77
N ALA A 360 -18.95 0.86 -1.19
CA ALA A 360 -18.60 -0.06 -2.28
C ALA A 360 -18.91 -1.53 -1.93
N ALA A 361 -18.73 -1.94 -0.68
CA ALA A 361 -19.08 -3.27 -0.19
C ALA A 361 -20.60 -3.51 -0.21
N ARG A 362 -21.41 -2.51 0.21
CA ARG A 362 -22.87 -2.57 0.09
C ARG A 362 -23.31 -2.71 -1.37
N HIS A 363 -22.67 -1.97 -2.29
CA HIS A 363 -22.90 -2.12 -3.72
C HIS A 363 -22.58 -3.55 -4.20
N LEU A 364 -21.50 -4.12 -3.72
CA LEU A 364 -21.08 -5.49 -4.09
C LEU A 364 -22.06 -6.54 -3.55
N ILE A 365 -22.55 -6.39 -2.32
CA ILE A 365 -23.59 -7.24 -1.73
C ILE A 365 -24.84 -7.19 -2.59
N PHE A 366 -25.32 -5.98 -2.90
CA PHE A 366 -26.51 -5.79 -3.72
C PHE A 366 -26.37 -6.43 -5.10
N GLU A 367 -25.28 -6.16 -5.81
CA GLU A 367 -25.03 -6.73 -7.14
C GLU A 367 -25.00 -8.26 -7.10
N SER A 368 -24.35 -8.84 -6.10
CA SER A 368 -24.28 -10.31 -5.93
C SER A 368 -25.65 -10.89 -5.62
N TYR A 369 -26.41 -10.23 -4.74
CA TYR A 369 -27.77 -10.64 -4.37
C TYR A 369 -28.73 -10.58 -5.56
N CYS A 370 -28.67 -9.49 -6.33
CA CYS A 370 -29.48 -9.31 -7.53
C CYS A 370 -29.15 -10.30 -8.66
N LYS A 371 -27.91 -10.80 -8.74
CA LYS A 371 -27.54 -11.85 -9.71
C LYS A 371 -28.13 -13.22 -9.39
N ILE A 372 -28.40 -13.47 -8.11
CA ILE A 372 -28.92 -14.76 -7.63
C ILE A 372 -30.44 -14.78 -7.60
N HIS A 373 -31.05 -13.67 -7.14
CA HIS A 373 -32.49 -13.59 -6.93
C HIS A 373 -33.17 -12.77 -8.03
N SER A 374 -34.27 -13.31 -8.58
CA SER A 374 -35.07 -12.62 -9.60
C SER A 374 -36.13 -11.67 -9.02
N ARG A 375 -36.58 -11.91 -7.79
CA ARG A 375 -37.52 -11.05 -7.05
C ARG A 375 -37.01 -10.86 -5.64
N ILE A 376 -36.92 -9.62 -5.18
CA ILE A 376 -36.32 -9.25 -3.90
C ILE A 376 -37.28 -8.32 -3.16
N THR A 377 -37.58 -8.58 -1.89
CA THR A 377 -38.36 -7.64 -1.08
C THR A 377 -37.46 -6.51 -0.56
N LEU A 378 -37.97 -5.28 -0.55
CA LEU A 378 -37.20 -4.12 -0.05
C LEU A 378 -36.83 -4.28 1.43
N LYS A 379 -37.68 -4.98 2.21
CA LYS A 379 -37.43 -5.25 3.63
C LYS A 379 -36.22 -6.16 3.83
N ASP A 380 -36.16 -7.27 3.10
CA ASP A 380 -35.05 -8.22 3.23
C ASP A 380 -33.75 -7.59 2.74
N LEU A 381 -33.84 -6.78 1.68
CA LEU A 381 -32.69 -6.10 1.13
C LEU A 381 -32.16 -5.02 2.10
N SER A 382 -33.04 -4.21 2.71
CA SER A 382 -32.62 -3.20 3.69
C SER A 382 -31.96 -3.84 4.92
N ALA A 383 -32.50 -4.95 5.41
CA ALA A 383 -31.89 -5.71 6.51
C ALA A 383 -30.49 -6.24 6.15
N ARG A 384 -30.31 -6.76 4.94
CA ARG A 384 -29.01 -7.29 4.46
C ARG A 384 -27.98 -6.22 4.12
N LEU A 385 -28.42 -4.99 3.86
CA LEU A 385 -27.53 -3.84 3.64
C LEU A 385 -27.20 -3.08 4.93
N GLY A 386 -27.88 -3.41 6.05
CA GLY A 386 -27.72 -2.68 7.32
C GLY A 386 -28.22 -1.23 7.24
N LEU A 387 -29.22 -0.95 6.38
CA LEU A 387 -29.77 0.39 6.17
C LEU A 387 -31.18 0.52 6.74
N ASN A 388 -31.57 1.74 7.18
CA ASN A 388 -32.93 2.06 7.53
C ASN A 388 -33.82 1.99 6.27
N LYS A 389 -35.11 1.64 6.45
CA LYS A 389 -36.03 1.37 5.34
C LYS A 389 -36.14 2.53 4.35
N ASP A 390 -36.26 3.78 4.84
CA ASP A 390 -36.48 4.97 4.02
C ASP A 390 -35.20 5.37 3.25
N ASP A 391 -34.03 5.18 3.87
CA ASP A 391 -32.73 5.43 3.25
C ASP A 391 -32.39 4.32 2.24
N ALA A 392 -32.74 3.07 2.56
CA ALA A 392 -32.54 1.93 1.67
C ALA A 392 -33.28 2.08 0.35
N GLU A 393 -34.51 2.58 0.36
CA GLU A 393 -35.30 2.78 -0.87
C GLU A 393 -34.64 3.79 -1.80
N LYS A 394 -34.26 4.95 -1.28
CA LYS A 394 -33.54 5.99 -2.05
C LYS A 394 -32.20 5.46 -2.59
N TRP A 395 -31.47 4.76 -1.74
CA TRP A 395 -30.17 4.18 -2.08
C TRP A 395 -30.30 3.14 -3.21
N ILE A 396 -31.30 2.24 -3.13
CA ILE A 396 -31.56 1.22 -4.15
C ILE A 396 -31.97 1.86 -5.49
N VAL A 397 -32.80 2.89 -5.49
CA VAL A 397 -33.18 3.62 -6.71
C VAL A 397 -31.97 4.24 -7.40
N ASN A 398 -31.11 4.89 -6.63
CA ASN A 398 -29.88 5.48 -7.14
C ASN A 398 -28.95 4.38 -7.69
N LEU A 399 -28.80 3.29 -6.97
CA LEU A 399 -27.93 2.19 -7.36
C LEU A 399 -28.39 1.50 -8.66
N ILE A 400 -29.69 1.23 -8.83
CA ILE A 400 -30.23 0.66 -10.09
C ILE A 400 -29.92 1.59 -11.26
N ARG A 401 -29.98 2.92 -11.04
CA ARG A 401 -29.62 3.91 -12.05
C ARG A 401 -28.14 3.90 -12.40
N ASP A 402 -27.30 3.89 -11.38
CA ASP A 402 -25.85 4.00 -11.52
C ASP A 402 -25.23 2.72 -12.12
N THR A 403 -25.71 1.56 -11.70
CA THR A 403 -25.23 0.26 -12.18
C THR A 403 -25.88 -0.17 -13.49
N ARG A 404 -26.88 0.57 -13.99
CA ARG A 404 -27.68 0.23 -15.18
C ARG A 404 -28.22 -1.20 -15.14
N LEU A 405 -28.60 -1.66 -13.96
CA LEU A 405 -29.26 -2.95 -13.80
C LEU A 405 -30.66 -2.88 -14.41
N ASP A 406 -31.01 -3.90 -15.19
CA ASP A 406 -32.37 -4.02 -15.72
C ASP A 406 -33.31 -4.56 -14.64
N ALA A 407 -33.75 -3.66 -13.78
CA ALA A 407 -34.62 -3.95 -12.65
C ALA A 407 -35.80 -3.01 -12.63
N LYS A 408 -36.95 -3.47 -12.16
CA LYS A 408 -38.17 -2.67 -11.94
C LYS A 408 -38.53 -2.73 -10.47
N ILE A 409 -38.87 -1.57 -9.91
CA ILE A 409 -39.36 -1.47 -8.54
C ILE A 409 -40.89 -1.44 -8.59
N ASP A 410 -41.52 -2.41 -7.92
CA ASP A 410 -42.97 -2.40 -7.68
C ASP A 410 -43.22 -1.79 -6.29
N TYR A 411 -43.67 -0.57 -6.30
CA TYR A 411 -43.98 0.17 -5.07
C TYR A 411 -45.17 -0.36 -4.30
N GLN A 412 -46.13 -1.03 -4.98
CA GLN A 412 -47.31 -1.58 -4.31
C GLN A 412 -46.95 -2.81 -3.49
N GLU A 413 -46.16 -3.67 -4.03
CA GLU A 413 -45.71 -4.89 -3.36
C GLU A 413 -44.44 -4.67 -2.54
N GLY A 414 -43.74 -3.54 -2.70
CA GLY A 414 -42.44 -3.27 -2.06
C GLY A 414 -41.38 -4.24 -2.50
N THR A 415 -41.40 -4.61 -3.78
CA THR A 415 -40.44 -5.59 -4.36
C THR A 415 -39.66 -5.01 -5.52
N VAL A 416 -38.41 -5.48 -5.66
CA VAL A 416 -37.57 -5.23 -6.83
C VAL A 416 -37.57 -6.49 -7.70
N VAL A 417 -37.98 -6.35 -8.94
CA VAL A 417 -38.03 -7.44 -9.92
C VAL A 417 -36.90 -7.27 -10.93
N MET A 418 -36.05 -8.28 -11.03
CA MET A 418 -34.94 -8.29 -11.97
C MET A 418 -35.37 -8.85 -13.30
N ASN A 419 -35.16 -8.11 -14.39
CA ASN A 419 -35.39 -8.59 -15.75
C ASN A 419 -34.11 -9.26 -16.29
N HIS A 420 -33.76 -10.42 -15.76
CA HIS A 420 -32.73 -11.25 -16.37
C HIS A 420 -33.39 -12.18 -17.38
N PRO A 421 -33.26 -11.94 -18.71
CA PRO A 421 -33.62 -12.97 -19.64
C PRO A 421 -32.70 -14.16 -19.40
N PRO A 422 -33.24 -15.37 -19.12
CA PRO A 422 -32.41 -16.54 -18.94
C PRO A 422 -31.55 -16.69 -20.20
N SER A 423 -30.24 -16.59 -20.09
CA SER A 423 -29.35 -16.82 -21.22
C SER A 423 -29.62 -18.22 -21.71
N SER A 424 -30.06 -18.34 -22.99
CA SER A 424 -30.37 -19.62 -23.62
C SER A 424 -29.21 -20.58 -23.41
N VAL A 425 -29.49 -21.81 -23.02
CA VAL A 425 -28.46 -22.87 -22.88
C VAL A 425 -27.57 -22.94 -24.15
N TYR A 426 -28.18 -22.73 -25.31
CA TYR A 426 -27.46 -22.66 -26.59
C TYR A 426 -26.48 -21.48 -26.66
N GLN A 427 -26.81 -20.32 -26.15
CA GLN A 427 -25.89 -19.17 -26.08
C GLN A 427 -24.70 -19.48 -25.19
N GLN A 428 -24.92 -20.07 -24.00
CA GLN A 428 -23.85 -20.50 -23.13
C GLN A 428 -22.90 -21.51 -23.76
N VAL A 429 -23.47 -22.49 -24.49
CA VAL A 429 -22.69 -23.49 -25.24
C VAL A 429 -21.87 -22.81 -26.34
N ILE A 430 -22.46 -21.86 -27.09
CA ILE A 430 -21.76 -21.12 -28.14
C ILE A 430 -20.59 -20.32 -27.57
N GLU A 431 -20.78 -19.59 -26.48
CA GLU A 431 -19.72 -18.81 -25.85
C GLU A 431 -18.58 -19.68 -25.31
N ARG A 432 -18.91 -20.78 -24.63
CA ARG A 432 -17.92 -21.75 -24.16
C ARG A 432 -17.15 -22.40 -25.32
N THR A 433 -17.84 -22.73 -26.39
CA THR A 433 -17.23 -23.33 -27.58
C THR A 433 -16.31 -22.35 -28.29
N LYS A 434 -16.71 -21.08 -28.43
CA LYS A 434 -15.85 -20.03 -29.00
C LYS A 434 -14.59 -19.86 -28.18
N GLY A 435 -14.70 -19.82 -26.84
CA GLY A 435 -13.55 -19.74 -25.94
C GLY A 435 -12.63 -20.96 -26.06
N GLY A 436 -13.18 -22.16 -26.14
CA GLY A 436 -12.44 -23.39 -26.34
C GLY A 436 -11.72 -23.43 -27.71
N PHE A 437 -12.39 -23.03 -28.75
CA PHE A 437 -11.82 -22.97 -30.11
C PHE A 437 -10.61 -22.02 -30.17
N PHE A 438 -10.74 -20.83 -29.59
CA PHE A 438 -9.63 -19.85 -29.56
C PHE A 438 -8.42 -20.40 -28.81
N ARG A 439 -8.61 -21.03 -27.65
CA ARG A 439 -7.52 -21.65 -26.88
C ARG A 439 -6.85 -22.79 -27.68
N THR A 440 -7.63 -23.61 -28.34
CA THR A 440 -7.10 -24.71 -29.20
C THR A 440 -6.29 -24.15 -30.37
N GLN A 441 -6.75 -23.07 -30.98
CA GLN A 441 -6.04 -22.40 -32.07
C GLN A 441 -4.69 -21.83 -31.61
N VAL A 442 -4.66 -21.19 -30.45
CA VAL A 442 -3.42 -20.67 -29.87
C VAL A 442 -2.44 -21.79 -29.54
N LEU A 443 -2.93 -22.87 -28.92
CA LEU A 443 -2.11 -24.07 -28.65
C LEU A 443 -1.58 -24.70 -29.92
N SER A 444 -2.42 -24.86 -30.95
CA SER A 444 -2.01 -25.40 -32.26
C SER A 444 -0.92 -24.55 -32.92
N ALA A 445 -1.05 -23.23 -32.85
CA ALA A 445 -0.03 -22.31 -33.36
C ALA A 445 1.29 -22.37 -32.57
N ALA A 446 1.22 -22.60 -31.21
CA ALA A 446 2.39 -22.76 -30.36
C ALA A 446 3.13 -24.09 -30.60
N VAL A 447 2.39 -25.17 -30.91
CA VAL A 447 2.95 -26.51 -31.21
C VAL A 447 3.51 -26.59 -32.64
N ALA A 448 2.97 -25.78 -33.55
CA ALA A 448 3.42 -25.75 -34.97
C ALA A 448 4.70 -24.87 -35.17
N ARG A 449 5.22 -24.23 -34.15
CA ARG A 449 6.53 -23.57 -34.09
C ARG A 449 7.58 -24.47 -33.48
#